data_6a766678430745749bada8c817e3d4d8
#
_entry.id   6a766678430745749bada8c817e3d4d8
#
_cell.length_a   1.000
_cell.length_b   1.000
_cell.length_c   1.000
_cell.angle_alpha   90.00
_cell.angle_beta   90.00
_cell.angle_gamma   90.00
#
_symmetry.space_group_name_H-M   'P 1'
#
loop_
_entity.id
_entity.type
_entity.pdbx_description
1 polymer ?
#
loop_
_entity_poly.entity_id
_entity_poly.type
_entity_poly.pdbx_seq_one_letter_code
_entity_poly.pdbx_strand_id
1 'polypeptide(L)'
;MTNYKRIGHIAIRAKDIDASIAFYRDLLGMEEAFRMYNEAGRLSTIYVCLAPGQFIEIFPDGLVERKIDTDTIGYSHLCIEVEDAAKTLETLRAGGLLVDRELQTGLSRCRMFWTHDPDGNRIEFMELTPESLQAQAIKRLEAL
;
A
#
# COMPACT_ATOMS: atom_id res chain seq x y z
N MET A 1 -24.41 16.10 2.35
CA MET A 1 -23.05 15.53 2.59
C MET A 1 -23.13 14.02 2.49
N THR A 2 -22.19 13.37 1.82
CA THR A 2 -22.11 11.92 1.71
C THR A 2 -21.63 11.34 3.05
N ASN A 3 -22.22 10.21 3.47
CA ASN A 3 -21.83 9.53 4.72
C ASN A 3 -20.56 8.66 4.57
N TYR A 4 -19.65 9.01 3.67
CA TYR A 4 -18.39 8.29 3.54
C TYR A 4 -17.48 8.61 4.74
N LYS A 5 -16.93 7.57 5.33
CA LYS A 5 -16.05 7.70 6.48
C LYS A 5 -14.56 7.68 6.07
N ARG A 6 -14.18 6.70 5.27
CA ARG A 6 -12.81 6.48 4.79
C ARG A 6 -12.78 5.32 3.79
N ILE A 7 -11.64 5.10 3.16
CA ILE A 7 -11.36 3.83 2.47
C ILE A 7 -11.17 2.76 3.55
N GLY A 8 -11.99 1.70 3.54
CA GLY A 8 -11.92 0.63 4.54
C GLY A 8 -10.77 -0.35 4.28
N HIS A 9 -10.66 -0.82 3.04
CA HIS A 9 -9.57 -1.67 2.56
C HIS A 9 -9.37 -1.49 1.07
N ILE A 10 -8.22 -1.94 0.60
CA ILE A 10 -7.97 -2.30 -0.79
C ILE A 10 -7.82 -3.81 -0.86
N ALA A 11 -8.16 -4.41 -2.00
CA ALA A 11 -8.07 -5.85 -2.19
C ALA A 11 -7.09 -6.18 -3.31
N ILE A 12 -6.22 -7.15 -3.07
CA ILE A 12 -5.28 -7.70 -4.03
C ILE A 12 -5.42 -9.22 -4.07
N ARG A 13 -4.95 -9.84 -5.14
CA ARG A 13 -4.89 -11.30 -5.26
C ARG A 13 -3.44 -11.71 -5.46
N ALA A 14 -2.94 -12.55 -4.56
CA ALA A 14 -1.58 -13.03 -4.54
C ALA A 14 -1.44 -14.33 -5.36
N LYS A 15 -0.36 -14.46 -6.10
CA LYS A 15 0.08 -15.72 -6.72
C LYS A 15 0.61 -16.67 -5.64
N ASP A 16 1.44 -16.14 -4.74
CA ASP A 16 1.99 -16.83 -3.58
C ASP A 16 1.63 -16.05 -2.32
N ILE A 17 0.70 -16.61 -1.53
CA ILE A 17 0.20 -15.96 -0.32
C ILE A 17 1.27 -15.82 0.75
N ASP A 18 2.18 -16.79 0.88
CA ASP A 18 3.24 -16.76 1.89
C ASP A 18 4.27 -15.67 1.54
N ALA A 19 4.63 -15.51 0.27
CA ALA A 19 5.47 -14.41 -0.19
C ALA A 19 4.83 -13.04 0.07
N SER A 20 3.52 -12.91 -0.17
CA SER A 20 2.79 -11.66 0.10
C SER A 20 2.74 -11.36 1.60
N ILE A 21 2.51 -12.35 2.46
CA ILE A 21 2.52 -12.15 3.91
C ILE A 21 3.92 -11.78 4.40
N ALA A 22 4.97 -12.44 3.92
CA ALA A 22 6.35 -12.07 4.24
C ALA A 22 6.65 -10.61 3.84
N PHE A 23 6.13 -10.15 2.71
CA PHE A 23 6.29 -8.77 2.27
C PHE A 23 5.51 -7.79 3.15
N TYR A 24 4.19 -7.92 3.25
CA TYR A 24 3.35 -6.93 3.94
C TYR A 24 3.52 -6.97 5.47
N ARG A 25 3.55 -8.16 6.06
CA ARG A 25 3.67 -8.32 7.51
C ARG A 25 5.13 -8.19 7.99
N ASP A 26 6.04 -8.98 7.41
CA ASP A 26 7.38 -9.15 7.99
C ASP A 26 8.32 -8.03 7.53
N LEU A 27 8.26 -7.62 6.26
CA LEU A 27 9.12 -6.56 5.72
C LEU A 27 8.53 -5.17 5.95
N LEU A 28 7.24 -4.95 5.63
CA LEU A 28 6.61 -3.64 5.80
C LEU A 28 6.12 -3.39 7.23
N GLY A 29 6.11 -4.40 8.10
CA GLY A 29 5.74 -4.27 9.51
C GLY A 29 4.24 -4.12 9.76
N MET A 30 3.38 -4.51 8.82
CA MET A 30 1.93 -4.49 9.02
C MET A 30 1.50 -5.64 9.93
N GLU A 31 0.48 -5.41 10.75
CA GLU A 31 -0.07 -6.46 11.61
C GLU A 31 -1.06 -7.33 10.86
N GLU A 32 -0.92 -8.66 10.94
CA GLU A 32 -1.95 -9.57 10.47
C GLU A 32 -3.18 -9.48 11.37
N ALA A 33 -4.28 -8.92 10.87
CA ALA A 33 -5.47 -8.66 11.67
C ALA A 33 -6.32 -9.92 11.85
N PHE A 34 -6.60 -10.65 10.77
CA PHE A 34 -7.36 -11.90 10.79
C PHE A 34 -7.27 -12.66 9.45
N ARG A 35 -7.67 -13.94 9.52
CA ARG A 35 -7.85 -14.82 8.36
C ARG A 35 -9.28 -15.29 8.25
N MET A 36 -9.74 -15.46 7.04
CA MET A 36 -11.02 -16.10 6.76
C MET A 36 -10.82 -17.40 6.00
N TYR A 37 -11.66 -18.38 6.31
CA TYR A 37 -11.66 -19.70 5.68
C TYR A 37 -13.03 -19.98 5.08
N ASN A 38 -13.07 -20.71 3.97
CA ASN A 38 -14.32 -21.15 3.37
C ASN A 38 -14.89 -22.38 4.11
N GLU A 39 -16.08 -22.83 3.71
CA GLU A 39 -16.77 -23.99 4.33
C GLU A 39 -15.94 -25.28 4.27
N ALA A 40 -15.06 -25.43 3.30
CA ALA A 40 -14.13 -26.56 3.17
C ALA A 40 -12.86 -26.41 4.02
N GLY A 41 -12.75 -25.38 4.87
CA GLY A 41 -11.58 -25.10 5.70
C GLY A 41 -10.35 -24.59 4.93
N ARG A 42 -10.50 -24.20 3.65
CA ARG A 42 -9.41 -23.58 2.88
C ARG A 42 -9.37 -22.09 3.12
N LEU A 43 -8.15 -21.55 3.19
CA LEU A 43 -7.92 -20.11 3.31
C LEU A 43 -8.64 -19.37 2.18
N SER A 44 -9.47 -18.41 2.55
CA SER A 44 -10.22 -17.55 1.62
C SER A 44 -9.54 -16.19 1.45
N THR A 45 -9.12 -15.56 2.57
CA THR A 45 -8.43 -14.27 2.53
C THR A 45 -7.72 -13.98 3.84
N ILE A 46 -6.73 -13.09 3.77
CA ILE A 46 -6.00 -12.55 4.92
C ILE A 46 -6.15 -11.03 4.91
N TYR A 47 -6.36 -10.44 6.09
CA TYR A 47 -6.33 -9.00 6.28
C TYR A 47 -5.08 -8.59 7.03
N VAL A 48 -4.31 -7.68 6.46
CA VAL A 48 -3.21 -6.99 7.16
C VAL A 48 -3.59 -5.54 7.42
N CYS A 49 -3.26 -5.06 8.62
CA CYS A 49 -3.61 -3.72 9.09
C CYS A 49 -2.44 -2.76 8.80
N LEU A 50 -2.68 -1.75 7.97
CA LEU A 50 -1.74 -0.67 7.73
C LEU A 50 -1.80 0.39 8.84
N ALA A 51 -3.00 0.81 9.19
CA ALA A 51 -3.29 1.79 10.21
C ALA A 51 -4.71 1.53 10.78
N PRO A 52 -5.09 2.07 11.94
CA PRO A 52 -6.38 1.83 12.54
C PRO A 52 -7.55 2.03 11.56
N GLY A 53 -8.21 0.91 11.21
CA GLY A 53 -9.34 0.85 10.28
C GLY A 53 -8.99 0.97 8.80
N GLN A 54 -7.73 0.80 8.43
CA GLN A 54 -7.28 0.71 7.03
C GLN A 54 -6.56 -0.63 6.84
N PHE A 55 -7.02 -1.41 5.86
CA PHE A 55 -6.54 -2.77 5.67
C PHE A 55 -6.17 -3.02 4.22
N ILE A 56 -5.29 -3.99 4.03
CA ILE A 56 -5.09 -4.66 2.74
C ILE A 56 -5.69 -6.06 2.88
N GLU A 57 -6.66 -6.37 2.02
CA GLU A 57 -7.24 -7.69 1.89
C GLU A 57 -6.50 -8.49 0.83
N ILE A 58 -5.95 -9.64 1.20
CA ILE A 58 -5.13 -10.46 0.33
C ILE A 58 -5.82 -11.79 0.06
N PHE A 59 -6.25 -12.00 -1.18
CA PHE A 59 -6.80 -13.27 -1.65
C PHE A 59 -5.68 -14.16 -2.15
N PRO A 60 -5.69 -15.48 -1.82
CA PRO A 60 -4.76 -16.46 -2.39
C PRO A 60 -5.13 -16.83 -3.84
N ASP A 61 -4.33 -17.71 -4.42
CA ASP A 61 -4.61 -18.44 -5.66
C ASP A 61 -4.80 -17.56 -6.91
N GLY A 62 -3.98 -16.53 -7.07
CA GLY A 62 -3.89 -15.76 -8.30
C GLY A 62 -3.29 -16.61 -9.43
N LEU A 63 -4.03 -16.77 -10.55
CA LEU A 63 -3.62 -17.63 -11.67
C LEU A 63 -3.26 -16.84 -12.93
N VAL A 64 -3.78 -15.63 -13.06
CA VAL A 64 -3.61 -14.82 -14.28
C VAL A 64 -2.85 -13.55 -13.94
N GLU A 65 -1.68 -13.38 -14.54
CA GLU A 65 -0.88 -12.19 -14.38
C GLU A 65 -1.56 -11.00 -15.10
N ARG A 66 -1.76 -9.91 -14.35
CA ARG A 66 -2.17 -8.65 -14.94
C ARG A 66 -0.95 -7.91 -15.47
N LYS A 67 -1.01 -7.46 -16.73
CA LYS A 67 0.00 -6.53 -17.22
C LYS A 67 -0.12 -5.21 -16.44
N ILE A 68 0.87 -4.91 -15.61
CA ILE A 68 0.95 -3.66 -14.85
C ILE A 68 1.90 -2.74 -15.61
N ASP A 69 1.29 -1.77 -16.31
CA ASP A 69 2.00 -0.79 -17.12
C ASP A 69 1.47 0.61 -16.81
N THR A 70 2.26 1.64 -17.05
CA THR A 70 1.87 3.04 -16.81
C THR A 70 0.67 3.47 -17.63
N ASP A 71 0.43 2.81 -18.77
CA ASP A 71 -0.64 3.12 -19.71
C ASP A 71 -1.88 2.23 -19.55
N THR A 72 -1.88 1.32 -18.55
CA THR A 72 -3.02 0.44 -18.29
C THR A 72 -4.13 1.21 -17.59
N ILE A 73 -5.34 1.21 -18.17
CA ILE A 73 -6.53 1.82 -17.54
C ILE A 73 -6.91 1.02 -16.30
N GLY A 74 -7.11 1.71 -15.19
CA GLY A 74 -7.58 1.14 -13.93
C GLY A 74 -6.71 1.49 -12.73
N TYR A 75 -6.58 0.56 -11.79
CA TYR A 75 -5.75 0.73 -10.61
C TYR A 75 -4.28 0.90 -11.01
N SER A 76 -3.66 1.96 -10.52
CA SER A 76 -2.26 2.30 -10.82
C SER A 76 -1.31 1.85 -9.72
N HIS A 77 -1.57 2.24 -8.49
CA HIS A 77 -0.69 1.95 -7.34
C HIS A 77 -1.42 2.12 -6.01
N LEU A 78 -0.84 1.55 -4.95
CA LEU A 78 -1.14 1.88 -3.57
C LEU A 78 -0.21 3.01 -3.13
N CYS A 79 -0.75 4.05 -2.51
CA CYS A 79 0.06 5.07 -1.83
C CYS A 79 -0.08 4.90 -0.31
N ILE A 80 1.06 4.80 0.37
CA ILE A 80 1.18 4.72 1.83
C ILE A 80 1.82 6.02 2.31
N GLU A 81 1.08 6.78 3.12
CA GLU A 81 1.60 7.98 3.75
C GLU A 81 2.49 7.60 4.94
N VAL A 82 3.67 8.22 5.04
CA VAL A 82 4.64 8.03 6.10
C VAL A 82 5.08 9.37 6.68
N GLU A 83 5.52 9.36 7.93
CA GLU A 83 5.98 10.59 8.61
C GLU A 83 7.32 11.11 8.07
N ASP A 84 8.25 10.20 7.70
CA ASP A 84 9.58 10.50 7.18
C ASP A 84 9.94 9.49 6.10
N ALA A 85 9.88 9.90 4.86
CA ALA A 85 10.13 9.03 3.72
C ALA A 85 11.60 8.60 3.62
N ALA A 86 12.56 9.44 4.07
CA ALA A 86 13.97 9.09 4.04
C ALA A 86 14.31 7.99 5.06
N LYS A 87 13.82 8.15 6.29
CA LYS A 87 14.02 7.17 7.36
C LYS A 87 13.30 5.86 7.04
N THR A 88 12.07 5.94 6.50
CA THR A 88 11.31 4.75 6.07
C THR A 88 12.06 3.99 4.99
N LEU A 89 12.56 4.68 3.96
CA LEU A 89 13.36 4.09 2.89
C LEU A 89 14.60 3.38 3.43
N GLU A 90 15.36 4.03 4.32
CA GLU A 90 16.55 3.46 4.94
C GLU A 90 16.22 2.18 5.69
N THR A 91 15.17 2.21 6.53
CA THR A 91 14.73 1.07 7.35
C THR A 91 14.29 -0.10 6.48
N LEU A 92 13.43 0.14 5.51
CA LEU A 92 12.90 -0.92 4.64
C LEU A 92 13.97 -1.50 3.72
N ARG A 93 14.89 -0.67 3.23
CA ARG A 93 16.04 -1.12 2.43
C ARG A 93 16.97 -2.01 3.25
N ALA A 94 17.25 -1.67 4.49
CA ALA A 94 18.03 -2.52 5.41
C ALA A 94 17.33 -3.87 5.66
N GLY A 95 15.99 -3.91 5.62
CA GLY A 95 15.17 -5.12 5.67
C GLY A 95 15.11 -5.92 4.37
N GLY A 96 15.68 -5.40 3.27
CA GLY A 96 15.72 -6.09 1.98
C GLY A 96 14.70 -5.60 0.95
N LEU A 97 14.05 -4.44 1.16
CA LEU A 97 13.13 -3.85 0.18
C LEU A 97 13.86 -3.55 -1.14
N LEU A 98 13.31 -4.01 -2.24
CA LEU A 98 13.73 -3.61 -3.58
C LEU A 98 13.11 -2.25 -3.92
N VAL A 99 13.93 -1.28 -4.31
CA VAL A 99 13.52 0.09 -4.59
C VAL A 99 13.49 0.33 -6.09
N ASP A 100 12.32 0.67 -6.63
CA ASP A 100 12.14 0.95 -8.07
C ASP A 100 12.54 2.37 -8.43
N ARG A 101 12.23 3.32 -7.53
CA ARG A 101 12.63 4.73 -7.65
C ARG A 101 13.07 5.27 -6.31
N GLU A 102 14.22 5.91 -6.32
CA GLU A 102 14.82 6.55 -5.15
C GLU A 102 13.97 7.71 -4.64
N LEU A 103 14.25 8.12 -3.39
CA LEU A 103 13.60 9.26 -2.76
C LEU A 103 13.75 10.52 -3.62
N GLN A 104 12.62 11.12 -3.94
CA GLN A 104 12.56 12.35 -4.74
C GLN A 104 11.36 13.21 -4.31
N THR A 105 11.39 14.48 -4.69
CA THR A 105 10.22 15.36 -4.56
C THR A 105 9.45 15.36 -5.88
N GLY A 106 8.17 14.98 -5.84
CA GLY A 106 7.31 14.95 -7.02
C GLY A 106 6.71 16.32 -7.37
N LEU A 107 5.92 16.35 -8.44
CA LEU A 107 5.18 17.56 -8.86
C LEU A 107 4.17 18.03 -7.82
N SER A 108 3.64 17.13 -7.00
CA SER A 108 2.77 17.42 -5.85
C SER A 108 3.50 18.07 -4.68
N ARG A 109 4.82 18.19 -4.76
CA ARG A 109 5.74 18.61 -3.69
C ARG A 109 5.76 17.68 -2.47
N CYS A 110 5.23 16.47 -2.61
CA CYS A 110 5.45 15.40 -1.64
C CYS A 110 6.83 14.78 -1.85
N ARG A 111 7.44 14.27 -0.79
CA ARG A 111 8.64 13.43 -0.88
C ARG A 111 8.21 11.99 -1.00
N MET A 112 8.73 11.24 -1.95
CA MET A 112 8.27 9.89 -2.23
C MET A 112 9.37 8.99 -2.77
N PHE A 113 9.21 7.69 -2.52
CA PHE A 113 9.96 6.62 -3.19
C PHE A 113 9.00 5.50 -3.61
N TRP A 114 9.47 4.60 -4.47
CA TRP A 114 8.62 3.58 -5.08
C TRP A 114 9.21 2.19 -4.95
N THR A 115 8.34 1.23 -4.78
CA THR A 115 8.62 -0.20 -4.76
C THR A 115 7.44 -0.96 -5.39
N HIS A 116 7.53 -2.27 -5.38
CA HIS A 116 6.44 -3.18 -5.74
C HIS A 116 6.38 -4.36 -4.77
N ASP A 117 5.20 -4.97 -4.65
CA ASP A 117 5.03 -6.22 -3.92
C ASP A 117 5.48 -7.43 -4.76
N PRO A 118 5.47 -8.68 -4.23
CA PRO A 118 5.90 -9.87 -4.96
C PRO A 118 5.14 -10.15 -6.27
N ASP A 119 3.93 -9.62 -6.41
CA ASP A 119 3.10 -9.76 -7.62
C ASP A 119 3.20 -8.56 -8.56
N GLY A 120 4.13 -7.62 -8.28
CA GLY A 120 4.38 -6.43 -9.09
C GLY A 120 3.37 -5.30 -8.87
N ASN A 121 2.50 -5.35 -7.85
CA ASN A 121 1.65 -4.21 -7.52
C ASN A 121 2.50 -3.06 -7.03
N ARG A 122 2.42 -1.92 -7.71
CA ARG A 122 3.24 -0.74 -7.40
C ARG A 122 2.80 -0.11 -6.08
N ILE A 123 3.78 0.29 -5.28
CA ILE A 123 3.57 0.94 -3.99
C ILE A 123 4.39 2.23 -3.96
N GLU A 124 3.73 3.34 -3.66
CA GLU A 124 4.34 4.62 -3.35
C GLU A 124 4.38 4.80 -1.83
N PHE A 125 5.54 5.15 -1.30
CA PHE A 125 5.66 5.68 0.06
C PHE A 125 5.80 7.19 -0.04
N MET A 126 4.91 7.93 0.61
CA MET A 126 4.78 9.37 0.45
C MET A 126 4.80 10.08 1.80
N GLU A 127 5.63 11.09 1.93
CA GLU A 127 5.65 12.06 3.03
C GLU A 127 4.98 13.36 2.57
N LEU A 128 3.97 13.80 3.31
CA LEU A 128 3.36 15.10 3.10
C LEU A 128 4.24 16.21 3.69
N THR A 129 4.81 17.04 2.82
CA THR A 129 5.49 18.26 3.27
C THR A 129 4.46 19.39 3.50
N PRO A 130 4.78 20.43 4.30
CA PRO A 130 3.88 21.56 4.45
C PRO A 130 3.51 22.27 3.14
N GLU A 131 4.41 22.20 2.15
CA GLU A 131 4.25 22.81 0.82
C GLU A 131 3.54 21.89 -0.17
N SER A 132 3.26 20.64 0.20
CA SER A 132 2.62 19.69 -0.71
C SER A 132 1.17 20.10 -1.01
N LEU A 133 0.77 19.90 -2.26
CA LEU A 133 -0.59 20.23 -2.71
C LEU A 133 -1.65 19.45 -1.93
N GLN A 134 -1.35 18.20 -1.56
CA GLN A 134 -2.28 17.37 -0.79
C GLN A 134 -2.43 17.87 0.64
N ALA A 135 -1.35 18.26 1.33
CA ALA A 135 -1.43 18.83 2.67
C ALA A 135 -2.24 20.14 2.68
N GLN A 136 -2.04 20.99 1.67
CA GLN A 136 -2.82 22.23 1.51
C GLN A 136 -4.31 21.93 1.25
N ALA A 137 -4.61 20.91 0.43
CA ALA A 137 -5.99 20.50 0.18
C ALA A 137 -6.66 19.95 1.43
N ILE A 138 -5.98 19.14 2.24
CA ILE A 138 -6.49 18.61 3.52
C ILE A 138 -6.89 19.77 4.43
N LYS A 139 -5.97 20.72 4.69
CA LYS A 139 -6.25 21.91 5.54
C LYS A 139 -7.46 22.69 5.06
N ARG A 140 -7.59 22.89 3.75
CA ARG A 140 -8.73 23.61 3.16
C ARG A 140 -10.04 22.86 3.33
N LEU A 141 -10.03 21.54 3.18
CA LEU A 141 -11.24 20.70 3.26
C LEU A 141 -11.70 20.46 4.71
N GLU A 142 -10.79 20.45 5.68
CA GLU A 142 -11.10 20.35 7.11
C GLU A 142 -11.74 21.64 7.66
N ALA A 143 -11.56 22.77 6.98
CA ALA A 143 -12.14 24.07 7.34
C ALA A 143 -13.58 24.27 6.81
N LEU A 144 -14.16 23.30 6.07
CA LEU A 144 -15.53 23.34 5.55
C LEU A 144 -16.52 22.64 6.47
#